data_aa726c95d65bca7e3ce6148bde4cf8aa
#
_entry.id   aa726c95d65bca7e3ce6148bde4cf8aa
#
_cell.length_a   1.000
_cell.length_b   1.000
_cell.length_c   1.000
_cell.angle_alpha   90.00
_cell.angle_beta   90.00
_cell.angle_gamma   90.00
#
_symmetry.space_group_name_H-M   'P 1'
#
loop_
_entity.id
_entity.type
_entity.pdbx_description
1 polymer ?
#
loop_
_entity_poly.entity_id
_entity_poly.type
_entity_poly.pdbx_seq_one_letter_code
_entity_poly.pdbx_strand_id
1 'polypeptide(L)'
;MTKKSNYLLSLFGALLLTSSLQAQSLLPKPQQVTMGKGVFNTSDGVKVENQVGADAENIYTKTWNVKVNDAAKRVVKFTPLANASSPEAYRLHVAPDAIEISAASSEGFLRAWQTMKQLTTKKGIACCDIVDAPAYKWRGLMLDVSRHYFPISFLKKQIDVMSEYKFNRLHIHLTDAAGWRIEIKRYPRLNNFAAWRSGKLWKDWNANGNKYLEQGSEG
;
A
#
# COMPACT_ATOMS: atom_id res chain seq x y z
N MET A 1 17.02 64.04 26.33
CA MET A 1 16.88 63.90 24.88
C MET A 1 16.86 62.40 24.53
N THR A 2 15.79 62.03 24.05
CA THR A 2 15.16 60.80 23.74
C THR A 2 15.92 59.85 22.83
N LYS A 3 16.12 58.56 23.28
CA LYS A 3 16.36 57.42 22.43
C LYS A 3 15.09 56.56 22.40
N LYS A 4 14.23 56.78 21.45
CA LYS A 4 13.14 55.88 21.03
C LYS A 4 13.28 55.71 19.53
N SER A 5 13.30 54.51 19.09
CA SER A 5 13.18 54.01 17.72
C SER A 5 14.29 53.06 17.32
N ASN A 6 14.07 51.80 17.56
CA ASN A 6 14.71 50.68 16.81
C ASN A 6 14.09 49.30 17.12
N TYR A 7 12.84 49.23 17.65
CA TYR A 7 12.18 47.95 17.95
C TYR A 7 11.07 47.57 16.99
N LEU A 8 10.89 48.33 15.90
CA LEU A 8 9.78 48.07 14.93
C LEU A 8 10.19 47.26 13.67
N LEU A 9 11.50 47.02 13.46
CA LEU A 9 11.93 46.28 12.27
C LEU A 9 12.17 44.76 12.50
N SER A 10 12.13 44.28 13.72
CA SER A 10 12.39 42.86 14.02
C SER A 10 11.13 41.99 14.09
N LEU A 11 9.92 42.59 14.01
CA LEU A 11 8.65 41.81 14.06
C LEU A 11 8.10 41.38 12.67
N PHE A 12 8.66 41.89 11.58
CA PHE A 12 8.19 41.53 10.22
C PHE A 12 8.95 40.35 9.61
N GLY A 13 10.02 39.90 10.22
CA GLY A 13 10.84 38.78 9.73
C GLY A 13 10.38 37.37 10.18
N ALA A 14 9.49 37.29 11.18
CA ALA A 14 9.11 36.01 11.79
C ALA A 14 7.77 35.42 11.32
N LEU A 15 7.07 36.08 10.38
CA LEU A 15 5.73 35.65 9.96
C LEU A 15 5.69 34.94 8.58
N LEU A 16 6.85 34.55 8.03
CA LEU A 16 6.92 33.89 6.72
C LEU A 16 7.39 32.44 6.75
N LEU A 17 7.44 31.81 7.91
CA LEU A 17 7.94 30.43 8.05
C LEU A 17 6.92 29.43 8.63
N THR A 18 5.64 29.69 8.52
CA THR A 18 4.60 28.71 8.87
C THR A 18 3.76 28.27 7.66
N SER A 19 4.36 28.06 6.50
CA SER A 19 3.85 27.04 5.60
C SER A 19 4.32 25.71 6.16
N SER A 20 3.57 25.20 7.14
CA SER A 20 3.76 23.84 7.65
C SER A 20 3.84 22.90 6.46
N LEU A 21 5.02 22.38 6.23
CA LEU A 21 5.24 21.13 5.54
C LEU A 21 4.44 20.06 6.29
N GLN A 22 3.17 19.90 5.97
CA GLN A 22 2.54 18.62 6.09
C GLN A 22 3.11 17.77 4.93
N ALA A 23 4.38 17.41 5.09
CA ALA A 23 4.93 16.29 4.36
C ALA A 23 4.11 15.08 4.81
N GLN A 24 3.11 14.74 4.02
CA GLN A 24 2.39 13.49 4.18
C GLN A 24 3.47 12.41 4.15
N SER A 25 3.66 11.68 5.25
CA SER A 25 4.71 10.67 5.37
C SER A 25 4.32 9.48 4.50
N LEU A 26 4.77 9.48 3.25
CA LEU A 26 4.59 8.35 2.34
C LEU A 26 5.43 7.16 2.81
N LEU A 27 4.83 6.00 2.88
CA LEU A 27 5.47 4.75 3.28
C LEU A 27 5.26 3.64 2.23
N PRO A 28 6.34 3.02 1.73
CA PRO A 28 7.74 3.41 1.86
C PRO A 28 7.99 4.81 1.31
N LYS A 29 8.98 5.52 1.85
CA LYS A 29 9.36 6.84 1.35
C LYS A 29 9.87 6.71 -0.09
N PRO A 30 9.28 7.42 -1.07
CA PRO A 30 9.77 7.42 -2.44
C PRO A 30 11.18 8.00 -2.54
N GLN A 31 11.91 7.64 -3.62
CA GLN A 31 13.27 8.12 -3.85
C GLN A 31 13.33 9.66 -3.99
N GLN A 32 12.35 10.22 -4.70
CA GLN A 32 12.23 11.68 -4.87
C GLN A 32 10.78 12.09 -4.69
N VAL A 33 10.55 13.13 -3.92
CA VAL A 33 9.22 13.73 -3.67
C VAL A 33 9.33 15.23 -3.63
N THR A 34 8.55 15.90 -4.47
CA THR A 34 8.35 17.35 -4.42
C THR A 34 6.86 17.61 -4.29
N MET A 35 6.43 18.20 -3.17
CA MET A 35 5.02 18.56 -2.99
C MET A 35 4.69 19.86 -3.70
N GLY A 36 3.61 19.83 -4.47
CA GLY A 36 3.03 20.99 -5.14
C GLY A 36 1.97 21.69 -4.29
N LYS A 37 1.43 22.79 -4.82
CA LYS A 37 0.30 23.49 -4.20
C LYS A 37 -1.01 23.03 -4.82
N GLY A 38 -2.04 22.78 -3.99
CA GLY A 38 -3.37 22.41 -4.45
C GLY A 38 -3.66 20.92 -4.40
N VAL A 39 -4.78 20.55 -4.97
CA VAL A 39 -5.26 19.16 -5.01
C VAL A 39 -5.93 18.88 -6.36
N PHE A 40 -5.79 17.65 -6.84
CA PHE A 40 -6.59 17.14 -7.94
C PHE A 40 -7.92 16.62 -7.39
N ASN A 41 -9.02 17.24 -7.79
CA ASN A 41 -10.35 16.86 -7.33
C ASN A 41 -11.03 15.94 -8.34
N THR A 42 -11.75 14.93 -7.88
CA THR A 42 -12.41 13.91 -8.71
C THR A 42 -13.93 14.02 -8.74
N SER A 43 -14.52 15.05 -8.14
CA SER A 43 -15.99 15.17 -7.98
C SER A 43 -16.77 15.14 -9.30
N ASP A 44 -16.20 15.74 -10.36
CA ASP A 44 -16.85 15.84 -11.67
C ASP A 44 -16.52 14.68 -12.62
N GLY A 45 -15.80 13.69 -12.11
CA GLY A 45 -15.23 12.61 -12.89
C GLY A 45 -13.90 13.00 -13.54
N VAL A 46 -13.32 12.03 -14.25
CA VAL A 46 -12.05 12.19 -14.96
C VAL A 46 -12.12 11.60 -16.36
N LYS A 47 -11.44 12.24 -17.31
CA LYS A 47 -11.12 11.63 -18.60
C LYS A 47 -9.89 10.76 -18.44
N VAL A 48 -9.89 9.57 -19.04
CA VAL A 48 -8.74 8.66 -19.03
C VAL A 48 -8.08 8.64 -20.41
N GLU A 49 -6.78 8.90 -20.44
CA GLU A 49 -5.94 8.78 -21.64
C GLU A 49 -4.91 7.68 -21.39
N ASN A 50 -5.09 6.53 -22.06
CA ASN A 50 -4.29 5.34 -21.84
C ASN A 50 -3.43 5.00 -23.07
N GLN A 51 -2.11 5.05 -22.93
CA GLN A 51 -1.13 4.71 -23.95
C GLN A 51 -0.43 3.36 -23.70
N VAL A 52 -0.81 2.62 -22.65
CA VAL A 52 -0.08 1.42 -22.20
C VAL A 52 -0.94 0.15 -22.15
N GLY A 53 -2.19 0.22 -22.59
CA GLY A 53 -3.08 -0.93 -22.67
C GLY A 53 -3.96 -1.16 -21.44
N ALA A 54 -4.86 -2.15 -21.54
CA ALA A 54 -5.96 -2.36 -20.60
C ALA A 54 -5.55 -2.68 -19.15
N ASP A 55 -4.37 -3.26 -18.93
CA ASP A 55 -3.96 -3.70 -17.59
C ASP A 55 -3.72 -2.51 -16.64
N ALA A 56 -3.11 -1.44 -17.12
CA ALA A 56 -2.90 -0.23 -16.31
C ALA A 56 -4.24 0.42 -15.93
N GLU A 57 -5.15 0.55 -16.90
CA GLU A 57 -6.47 1.13 -16.69
C GLU A 57 -7.31 0.29 -15.70
N ASN A 58 -7.28 -1.03 -15.81
CA ASN A 58 -8.00 -1.94 -14.94
C ASN A 58 -7.58 -1.84 -13.46
N ILE A 59 -6.31 -1.59 -13.17
CA ILE A 59 -5.82 -1.40 -11.80
C ILE A 59 -6.51 -0.20 -11.14
N TYR A 60 -6.66 0.89 -11.89
CA TYR A 60 -7.24 2.14 -11.38
C TYR A 60 -8.77 2.11 -11.36
N THR A 61 -9.41 1.69 -12.44
CA THR A 61 -10.88 1.71 -12.56
C THR A 61 -11.56 0.76 -11.58
N LYS A 62 -10.95 -0.38 -11.26
CA LYS A 62 -11.50 -1.35 -10.30
C LYS A 62 -11.32 -0.95 -8.83
N THR A 63 -10.29 -0.18 -8.53
CA THR A 63 -9.92 0.15 -7.14
C THR A 63 -10.17 1.61 -6.77
N TRP A 64 -10.22 2.49 -7.77
CA TRP A 64 -10.49 3.91 -7.59
C TRP A 64 -11.97 4.18 -7.94
N ASN A 65 -12.79 4.35 -6.96
CA ASN A 65 -14.22 4.62 -7.15
C ASN A 65 -14.44 6.04 -7.70
N VAL A 66 -13.89 6.31 -8.90
CA VAL A 66 -14.00 7.58 -9.61
C VAL A 66 -14.78 7.38 -10.89
N LYS A 67 -15.72 8.28 -11.15
CA LYS A 67 -16.49 8.27 -12.38
C LYS A 67 -15.61 8.62 -13.58
N VAL A 68 -15.48 7.71 -14.54
CA VAL A 68 -14.86 8.00 -15.83
C VAL A 68 -15.88 8.75 -16.71
N ASN A 69 -15.45 9.86 -17.29
CA ASN A 69 -16.29 10.72 -18.11
C ASN A 69 -15.42 11.41 -19.18
N ASP A 70 -15.66 11.09 -20.44
CA ASP A 70 -14.90 11.64 -21.57
C ASP A 70 -15.05 13.14 -21.75
N ALA A 71 -16.13 13.74 -21.23
CA ALA A 71 -16.36 15.18 -21.22
C ALA A 71 -15.72 15.87 -19.99
N ALA A 72 -15.09 15.14 -19.09
CA ALA A 72 -14.45 15.73 -17.92
C ALA A 72 -13.24 16.59 -18.33
N LYS A 73 -13.08 17.72 -17.65
CA LYS A 73 -11.93 18.62 -17.89
C LYS A 73 -10.63 18.09 -17.28
N ARG A 74 -10.74 17.27 -16.25
CA ARG A 74 -9.58 16.68 -15.55
C ARG A 74 -9.19 15.38 -16.19
N VAL A 75 -7.90 15.19 -16.41
CA VAL A 75 -7.37 14.07 -17.17
C VAL A 75 -6.46 13.21 -16.30
N VAL A 76 -6.58 11.89 -16.45
CA VAL A 76 -5.62 10.91 -15.92
C VAL A 76 -4.96 10.23 -17.11
N LYS A 77 -3.64 10.39 -17.22
CA LYS A 77 -2.83 9.85 -18.31
C LYS A 77 -1.98 8.69 -17.83
N PHE A 78 -1.96 7.63 -18.61
CA PHE A 78 -1.07 6.49 -18.44
C PHE A 78 -0.09 6.43 -19.62
N THR A 79 1.20 6.54 -19.31
CA THR A 79 2.26 6.59 -20.31
C THR A 79 3.36 5.55 -20.03
N PRO A 80 4.06 5.02 -21.04
CA PRO A 80 5.17 4.12 -20.81
C PRO A 80 6.39 4.90 -20.27
N LEU A 81 7.10 4.32 -19.32
CA LEU A 81 8.37 4.83 -18.80
C LEU A 81 9.53 4.11 -19.47
N ALA A 82 10.20 4.78 -20.42
CA ALA A 82 11.40 4.27 -21.03
C ALA A 82 12.60 4.28 -20.06
N ASN A 83 13.56 3.38 -20.28
CA ASN A 83 14.83 3.31 -19.54
C ASN A 83 14.68 3.26 -18.02
N ALA A 84 13.66 2.54 -17.55
CA ALA A 84 13.37 2.40 -16.13
C ALA A 84 14.43 1.52 -15.43
N SER A 85 14.80 1.88 -14.22
CA SER A 85 15.77 1.14 -13.38
C SER A 85 15.22 -0.19 -12.84
N SER A 86 13.90 -0.37 -12.88
CA SER A 86 13.21 -1.56 -12.40
C SER A 86 11.84 -1.69 -13.07
N PRO A 87 11.29 -2.91 -13.25
CA PRO A 87 9.89 -3.07 -13.65
C PRO A 87 8.87 -2.37 -12.76
N GLU A 88 9.18 -2.21 -11.46
CA GLU A 88 8.33 -1.52 -10.48
C GLU A 88 8.57 0.00 -10.43
N ALA A 89 9.45 0.55 -11.30
CA ALA A 89 9.72 1.98 -11.35
C ALA A 89 8.54 2.77 -11.92
N TYR A 90 8.30 3.95 -11.35
CA TYR A 90 7.25 4.85 -11.82
C TYR A 90 7.60 6.31 -11.61
N ARG A 91 6.91 7.16 -12.35
CA ARG A 91 6.78 8.60 -12.10
C ARG A 91 5.31 8.92 -11.89
N LEU A 92 5.03 9.80 -10.96
CA LEU A 92 3.69 10.30 -10.67
C LEU A 92 3.74 11.81 -10.60
N HIS A 93 3.07 12.47 -11.53
CA HIS A 93 2.83 13.90 -11.51
C HIS A 93 1.36 14.16 -11.23
N VAL A 94 1.06 14.98 -10.21
CA VAL A 94 -0.29 15.38 -9.84
C VAL A 94 -0.37 16.89 -9.88
N ALA A 95 -1.15 17.43 -10.81
CA ALA A 95 -1.52 18.82 -10.93
C ALA A 95 -3.04 18.99 -10.67
N PRO A 96 -3.56 20.21 -10.49
CA PRO A 96 -4.99 20.42 -10.21
C PRO A 96 -5.94 19.97 -11.34
N ASP A 97 -5.45 19.87 -12.56
CA ASP A 97 -6.19 19.54 -13.78
C ASP A 97 -5.79 18.21 -14.40
N ALA A 98 -4.63 17.67 -14.07
CA ALA A 98 -4.13 16.43 -14.63
C ALA A 98 -3.37 15.57 -13.60
N ILE A 99 -3.48 14.23 -13.77
CA ILE A 99 -2.58 13.25 -13.18
C ILE A 99 -1.90 12.55 -14.34
N GLU A 100 -0.56 12.49 -14.32
CA GLU A 100 0.23 11.70 -15.26
C GLU A 100 1.00 10.63 -14.50
N ILE A 101 0.83 9.39 -14.95
CA ILE A 101 1.48 8.21 -14.37
C ILE A 101 2.26 7.53 -15.47
N SER A 102 3.57 7.52 -15.32
CA SER A 102 4.48 6.81 -16.21
C SER A 102 5.08 5.63 -15.47
N ALA A 103 5.01 4.44 -16.04
CA ALA A 103 5.59 3.25 -15.44
C ALA A 103 6.17 2.29 -16.47
N ALA A 104 7.10 1.45 -16.00
CA ALA A 104 7.79 0.48 -16.87
C ALA A 104 6.95 -0.77 -17.15
N SER A 105 6.04 -1.10 -16.23
CA SER A 105 5.19 -2.28 -16.31
C SER A 105 3.90 -2.10 -15.48
N SER A 106 3.02 -3.10 -15.52
CA SER A 106 1.81 -3.15 -14.68
C SER A 106 2.11 -3.06 -13.17
N GLU A 107 3.22 -3.65 -12.72
CA GLU A 107 3.68 -3.52 -11.33
C GLU A 107 4.03 -2.08 -10.98
N GLY A 108 4.71 -1.35 -11.87
CA GLY A 108 5.04 0.06 -11.66
C GLY A 108 3.78 0.92 -11.54
N PHE A 109 2.77 0.69 -12.37
CA PHE A 109 1.45 1.35 -12.23
C PHE A 109 0.79 1.03 -10.89
N LEU A 110 0.84 -0.22 -10.44
CA LEU A 110 0.34 -0.60 -9.12
C LEU A 110 1.07 0.16 -8.00
N ARG A 111 2.41 0.32 -8.08
CA ARG A 111 3.18 1.09 -7.07
C ARG A 111 2.81 2.57 -7.07
N ALA A 112 2.63 3.16 -8.24
CA ALA A 112 2.14 4.53 -8.37
C ALA A 112 0.75 4.69 -7.72
N TRP A 113 -0.16 3.75 -7.98
CA TRP A 113 -1.48 3.71 -7.38
C TRP A 113 -1.44 3.65 -5.85
N GLN A 114 -0.62 2.78 -5.27
CA GLN A 114 -0.44 2.66 -3.83
C GLN A 114 0.05 3.97 -3.20
N THR A 115 0.95 4.69 -3.88
CA THR A 115 1.39 6.02 -3.46
C THR A 115 0.26 7.05 -3.57
N MET A 116 -0.48 7.04 -4.68
CA MET A 116 -1.59 7.97 -4.91
C MET A 116 -2.72 7.79 -3.87
N LYS A 117 -3.01 6.57 -3.45
CA LYS A 117 -3.94 6.29 -2.33
C LYS A 117 -3.52 7.01 -1.05
N GLN A 118 -2.23 6.98 -0.71
CA GLN A 118 -1.70 7.66 0.48
C GLN A 118 -1.76 9.20 0.36
N LEU A 119 -1.70 9.75 -0.86
CA LEU A 119 -1.84 11.18 -1.13
C LEU A 119 -3.30 11.65 -1.12
N THR A 120 -4.25 10.72 -1.12
CA THR A 120 -5.67 11.03 -1.20
C THR A 120 -6.19 11.55 0.15
N THR A 121 -6.84 12.71 0.10
CA THR A 121 -7.48 13.37 1.23
C THR A 121 -8.98 13.57 0.96
N LYS A 122 -9.73 14.06 1.94
CA LYS A 122 -11.14 14.45 1.74
C LYS A 122 -11.31 15.57 0.69
N LYS A 123 -10.28 16.37 0.41
CA LYS A 123 -10.31 17.46 -0.56
C LYS A 123 -9.89 17.04 -1.97
N GLY A 124 -9.29 15.86 -2.11
CA GLY A 124 -8.72 15.35 -3.36
C GLY A 124 -7.31 14.79 -3.15
N ILE A 125 -6.60 14.57 -4.23
CA ILE A 125 -5.24 14.04 -4.24
C ILE A 125 -4.27 15.23 -4.21
N ALA A 126 -3.32 15.22 -3.27
CA ALA A 126 -2.34 16.30 -3.12
C ALA A 126 -1.44 16.40 -4.37
N CYS A 127 -1.24 17.64 -4.86
CA CYS A 127 -0.35 17.89 -6.00
C CYS A 127 1.10 17.60 -5.62
N CYS A 128 1.81 16.90 -6.51
CA CYS A 128 3.19 16.49 -6.28
C CYS A 128 3.88 16.00 -7.56
N ASP A 129 5.21 15.94 -7.47
CA ASP A 129 6.08 15.20 -8.39
C ASP A 129 6.80 14.11 -7.62
N ILE A 130 6.68 12.87 -8.06
CA ILE A 130 7.30 11.71 -7.42
C ILE A 130 8.02 10.88 -8.49
N VAL A 131 9.27 10.51 -8.18
CA VAL A 131 10.03 9.50 -8.91
C VAL A 131 10.42 8.42 -7.92
N ASP A 132 10.05 7.18 -8.24
CA ASP A 132 10.27 6.07 -7.32
C ASP A 132 10.60 4.77 -8.03
N ALA A 133 11.41 3.98 -7.37
CA ALA A 133 11.71 2.59 -7.70
C ALA A 133 12.12 1.87 -6.41
N PRO A 134 11.85 0.57 -6.27
CA PRO A 134 12.18 -0.13 -5.05
C PRO A 134 13.69 -0.24 -4.83
N ALA A 135 14.15 0.06 -3.60
CA ALA A 135 15.53 -0.16 -3.19
C ALA A 135 15.88 -1.66 -3.11
N TYR A 136 14.87 -2.50 -2.82
CA TYR A 136 15.03 -3.96 -2.69
C TYR A 136 14.04 -4.68 -3.58
N LYS A 137 14.53 -5.65 -4.37
CA LYS A 137 13.69 -6.51 -5.23
C LYS A 137 12.80 -7.47 -4.42
N TRP A 138 13.23 -7.88 -3.26
CA TRP A 138 12.50 -8.76 -2.36
C TRP A 138 12.00 -7.98 -1.14
N ARG A 139 10.69 -7.89 -0.99
CA ARG A 139 10.03 -7.23 0.13
C ARG A 139 8.93 -8.17 0.64
N GLY A 140 9.29 -9.00 1.59
CA GLY A 140 8.46 -10.11 2.05
C GLY A 140 8.00 -9.99 3.49
N LEU A 141 6.90 -10.67 3.78
CA LEU A 141 6.42 -10.96 5.13
C LEU A 141 6.26 -12.48 5.25
N MET A 142 6.67 -13.05 6.37
CA MET A 142 6.40 -14.44 6.70
C MET A 142 5.32 -14.50 7.78
N LEU A 143 4.33 -15.37 7.59
CA LEU A 143 3.30 -15.69 8.56
C LEU A 143 3.35 -17.17 8.90
N ASP A 144 3.51 -17.47 10.18
CA ASP A 144 3.44 -18.82 10.70
C ASP A 144 2.01 -19.13 11.15
N VAL A 145 1.29 -19.85 10.29
CA VAL A 145 -0.10 -20.28 10.57
C VAL A 145 -0.15 -21.69 11.16
N SER A 146 1.01 -22.36 11.24
CA SER A 146 1.14 -23.68 11.83
C SER A 146 1.09 -23.61 13.36
N ARG A 147 2.02 -22.85 13.97
CA ARG A 147 2.07 -22.73 15.44
C ARG A 147 0.90 -21.97 16.01
N HIS A 148 0.33 -21.04 15.22
CA HIS A 148 -0.88 -20.33 15.60
C HIS A 148 -1.82 -20.23 14.39
N TYR A 149 -3.06 -20.67 14.55
CA TYR A 149 -4.06 -20.59 13.50
C TYR A 149 -4.54 -19.15 13.32
N PHE A 150 -4.56 -18.70 12.07
CA PHE A 150 -5.18 -17.45 11.66
C PHE A 150 -6.30 -17.72 10.65
N PRO A 151 -7.48 -17.10 10.81
CA PRO A 151 -8.57 -17.27 9.84
C PRO A 151 -8.21 -16.63 8.49
N ILE A 152 -8.83 -17.13 7.43
CA ILE A 152 -8.61 -16.63 6.05
C ILE A 152 -8.87 -15.11 5.93
N SER A 153 -9.85 -14.58 6.68
CA SER A 153 -10.14 -13.15 6.71
C SER A 153 -8.95 -12.32 7.21
N PHE A 154 -8.22 -12.84 8.22
CA PHE A 154 -6.99 -12.20 8.69
C PHE A 154 -5.89 -12.22 7.62
N LEU A 155 -5.68 -13.37 6.94
CA LEU A 155 -4.67 -13.49 5.88
C LEU A 155 -4.98 -12.52 4.73
N LYS A 156 -6.25 -12.42 4.30
CA LYS A 156 -6.68 -11.45 3.28
C LYS A 156 -6.36 -10.02 3.71
N LYS A 157 -6.68 -9.65 4.96
CA LYS A 157 -6.33 -8.33 5.50
C LYS A 157 -4.83 -8.07 5.51
N GLN A 158 -4.00 -9.08 5.83
CA GLN A 158 -2.54 -8.93 5.75
C GLN A 158 -2.06 -8.69 4.32
N ILE A 159 -2.65 -9.35 3.32
CA ILE A 159 -2.34 -9.11 1.90
C ILE A 159 -2.69 -7.67 1.50
N ASP A 160 -3.84 -7.16 1.93
CA ASP A 160 -4.24 -5.78 1.66
C ASP A 160 -3.23 -4.78 2.26
N VAL A 161 -2.86 -4.96 3.54
CA VAL A 161 -1.85 -4.14 4.21
C VAL A 161 -0.48 -4.26 3.51
N MET A 162 -0.04 -5.47 3.18
CA MET A 162 1.19 -5.68 2.43
C MET A 162 1.18 -4.93 1.10
N SER A 163 0.05 -4.97 0.40
CA SER A 163 -0.12 -4.24 -0.85
C SER A 163 0.06 -2.73 -0.63
N GLU A 164 -0.58 -2.14 0.37
CA GLU A 164 -0.47 -0.70 0.66
C GLU A 164 0.96 -0.24 0.91
N TYR A 165 1.77 -1.07 1.56
CA TYR A 165 3.18 -0.82 1.85
C TYR A 165 4.14 -1.39 0.79
N LYS A 166 3.65 -1.74 -0.40
CA LYS A 166 4.44 -2.18 -1.56
C LYS A 166 5.26 -3.46 -1.34
N PHE A 167 4.84 -4.33 -0.43
CA PHE A 167 5.39 -5.67 -0.33
C PHE A 167 5.04 -6.48 -1.59
N ASN A 168 5.90 -7.46 -1.94
CA ASN A 168 5.70 -8.25 -3.14
C ASN A 168 5.89 -9.76 -2.94
N ARG A 169 6.12 -10.20 -1.70
CA ARG A 169 6.25 -11.62 -1.35
C ARG A 169 5.55 -11.92 -0.03
N LEU A 170 4.67 -12.91 -0.05
CA LEU A 170 4.09 -13.49 1.16
C LEU A 170 4.61 -14.92 1.29
N HIS A 171 5.31 -15.19 2.38
CA HIS A 171 5.72 -16.52 2.78
C HIS A 171 4.76 -17.02 3.86
N ILE A 172 4.02 -18.10 3.59
CA ILE A 172 3.15 -18.72 4.57
C ILE A 172 3.82 -20.02 5.03
N HIS A 173 4.12 -20.11 6.33
CA HIS A 173 4.60 -21.32 6.95
C HIS A 173 3.40 -22.17 7.35
N LEU A 174 3.07 -23.14 6.49
CA LEU A 174 1.79 -23.85 6.53
C LEU A 174 1.81 -25.11 7.39
N THR A 175 2.99 -25.70 7.59
CA THR A 175 3.13 -27.03 8.22
C THR A 175 4.32 -27.08 9.15
N ASP A 176 4.07 -27.42 10.40
CA ASP A 176 5.08 -27.66 11.42
C ASP A 176 4.43 -28.41 12.61
N ALA A 177 5.22 -28.69 13.65
CA ALA A 177 4.68 -29.18 14.90
C ALA A 177 3.52 -28.32 15.41
N ALA A 178 2.51 -28.94 15.95
CA ALA A 178 1.28 -28.35 16.47
C ALA A 178 0.23 -27.89 15.43
N GLY A 179 0.48 -27.99 14.12
CA GLY A 179 -0.60 -27.68 13.19
C GLY A 179 -0.26 -27.91 11.72
N TRP A 180 -1.09 -28.67 11.04
CA TRP A 180 -1.06 -28.87 9.60
C TRP A 180 -2.14 -28.00 8.94
N ARG A 181 -1.82 -27.16 7.93
CA ARG A 181 -2.75 -26.19 7.34
C ARG A 181 -2.92 -26.34 5.82
N ILE A 182 -2.48 -27.45 5.23
CA ILE A 182 -2.67 -27.76 3.81
C ILE A 182 -3.55 -28.99 3.70
N GLU A 183 -4.67 -28.89 2.96
CA GLU A 183 -5.46 -30.05 2.63
C GLU A 183 -4.74 -30.91 1.59
N ILE A 184 -4.50 -32.18 1.92
CA ILE A 184 -4.03 -33.20 1.00
C ILE A 184 -5.05 -34.31 0.95
N LYS A 185 -5.85 -34.36 -0.09
CA LYS A 185 -7.01 -35.30 -0.23
C LYS A 185 -6.60 -36.76 -0.04
N ARG A 186 -5.40 -37.13 -0.47
CA ARG A 186 -4.87 -38.51 -0.31
C ARG A 186 -4.56 -38.86 1.14
N TYR A 187 -4.33 -37.87 2.00
CA TYR A 187 -3.95 -38.06 3.41
C TYR A 187 -4.89 -37.26 4.33
N PRO A 188 -6.17 -37.66 4.46
CA PRO A 188 -7.18 -36.90 5.20
C PRO A 188 -6.82 -36.72 6.69
N ARG A 189 -6.05 -37.62 7.30
CA ARG A 189 -5.62 -37.48 8.68
C ARG A 189 -4.75 -36.23 8.94
N LEU A 190 -4.11 -35.68 7.93
CA LEU A 190 -3.39 -34.42 8.06
C LEU A 190 -4.31 -33.27 8.44
N ASN A 191 -5.55 -33.30 7.95
CA ASN A 191 -6.57 -32.29 8.26
C ASN A 191 -7.47 -32.66 9.44
N ASN A 192 -7.85 -33.95 9.53
CA ASN A 192 -8.81 -34.40 10.55
C ASN A 192 -8.16 -34.57 11.93
N PHE A 193 -6.83 -34.74 11.98
CA PHE A 193 -6.09 -34.98 13.21
C PHE A 193 -4.90 -34.02 13.37
N ALA A 194 -3.95 -33.98 12.44
CA ALA A 194 -2.71 -33.19 12.60
C ALA A 194 -2.93 -31.66 12.55
N ALA A 195 -4.10 -31.19 12.14
CA ALA A 195 -4.50 -29.78 12.17
C ALA A 195 -5.07 -29.34 13.54
N TRP A 196 -5.37 -30.27 14.43
CA TRP A 196 -6.07 -30.02 15.70
C TRP A 196 -5.17 -30.37 16.87
N ARG A 197 -5.16 -29.53 17.89
CA ARG A 197 -4.32 -29.75 19.07
C ARG A 197 -5.07 -29.40 20.36
N SER A 198 -4.64 -30.01 21.47
CA SER A 198 -5.09 -29.63 22.80
C SER A 198 -4.52 -28.27 23.21
N GLY A 199 -5.39 -27.34 23.63
CA GLY A 199 -5.00 -26.03 24.10
C GLY A 199 -4.76 -24.97 22.99
N LYS A 200 -5.25 -23.77 23.25
CA LYS A 200 -5.20 -22.64 22.32
C LYS A 200 -3.81 -22.04 22.16
N LEU A 201 -3.07 -21.94 23.23
CA LEU A 201 -1.74 -21.36 23.25
C LEU A 201 -0.68 -22.46 23.17
N TRP A 202 0.49 -22.10 22.70
CA TRP A 202 1.64 -23.01 22.63
C TRP A 202 2.00 -23.62 24.00
N LYS A 203 1.97 -22.80 25.05
CA LYS A 203 2.23 -23.25 26.42
C LYS A 203 1.23 -24.30 26.90
N ASP A 204 -0.05 -24.15 26.51
CA ASP A 204 -1.11 -25.08 26.92
C ASP A 204 -0.95 -26.41 26.19
N TRP A 205 -0.59 -26.39 24.90
CA TRP A 205 -0.29 -27.59 24.13
C TRP A 205 0.90 -28.34 24.71
N ASN A 206 1.98 -27.65 25.08
CA ASN A 206 3.13 -28.26 25.75
C ASN A 206 2.77 -28.88 27.12
N ALA A 207 2.00 -28.17 27.92
CA ALA A 207 1.52 -28.64 29.22
C ALA A 207 0.64 -29.88 29.08
N ASN A 208 -0.09 -30.03 27.98
CA ASN A 208 -0.93 -31.17 27.66
C ASN A 208 -0.14 -32.32 26.97
N GLY A 209 1.19 -32.31 27.00
CA GLY A 209 2.04 -33.36 26.46
C GLY A 209 2.05 -33.39 24.93
N ASN A 210 1.87 -32.24 24.27
CA ASN A 210 1.91 -32.06 22.81
C ASN A 210 0.89 -32.94 22.06
N LYS A 211 -0.30 -33.10 22.60
CA LYS A 211 -1.34 -33.95 22.03
C LYS A 211 -2.07 -33.33 20.88
N TYR A 212 -2.26 -34.09 19.82
CA TYR A 212 -3.20 -33.78 18.72
C TYR A 212 -4.59 -34.35 19.06
N LEU A 213 -5.62 -33.77 18.45
CA LEU A 213 -7.01 -34.15 18.67
C LEU A 213 -7.69 -34.47 17.33
N GLU A 214 -8.74 -35.32 17.37
CA GLU A 214 -9.62 -35.47 16.20
C GLU A 214 -10.41 -34.20 15.95
N GLN A 215 -10.72 -33.94 14.69
CA GLN A 215 -11.53 -32.78 14.27
C GLN A 215 -12.87 -32.77 15.02
N GLY A 216 -13.21 -31.60 15.55
CA GLY A 216 -14.44 -31.38 16.31
C GLY A 216 -14.35 -31.77 17.79
N SER A 217 -13.19 -32.26 18.28
CA SER A 217 -12.96 -32.44 19.69
C SER A 217 -12.79 -31.05 20.37
N GLU A 218 -13.35 -30.89 21.55
CA GLU A 218 -13.10 -29.69 22.37
C GLU A 218 -11.64 -29.69 22.88
N GLY A 219 -10.94 -28.62 22.58
CA GLY A 219 -9.53 -28.41 22.95
C GLY A 219 -9.25 -27.00 23.47
#